data_f90964f773e216312fdde446b9891605
#
_entry.id   f90964f773e216312fdde446b9891605
#
_cell.length_a   1.000
_cell.length_b   1.000
_cell.length_c   1.000
_cell.angle_alpha   90.00
_cell.angle_beta   90.00
_cell.angle_gamma   90.00
#
_symmetry.space_group_name_H-M   'P 1'
#
loop_
_entity.id
_entity.type
_entity.pdbx_description
1 polymer ?
#
loop_
_entity_poly.entity_id
_entity_poly.type
_entity_poly.pdbx_seq_one_letter_code
_entity_poly.pdbx_strand_id
1 'polypeptide(L)'
;KKGKNNTKLHLSTFVLSLAYALVCRVKAEEVKSKRVVLGVSVDYRRWLEPLLPPTYFGNCVGGKAVTVETRELLGEEGVIVVVEALSEALETLNEDGVLNGVENWSSMLFDGLIPDDKIIGAAGSPRFEVYSSDFGWGRPKKVEMVSIDRTATFSLSDSKNGDGVEV
;
A
#
# COMPACT_ATOMS: atom_id res chain seq x y z
N LYS A 1 6.24 17.48 23.21
CA LYS A 1 7.48 17.13 22.47
C LYS A 1 7.53 15.62 22.42
N LYS A 2 6.94 14.98 21.39
CA LYS A 2 7.21 13.58 21.07
C LYS A 2 8.66 13.52 20.58
N GLY A 3 9.47 12.67 21.21
CA GLY A 3 10.83 12.43 20.74
C GLY A 3 10.75 11.99 19.27
N LYS A 4 11.58 12.57 18.41
CA LYS A 4 11.80 12.07 17.06
C LYS A 4 12.34 10.65 17.20
N ASN A 5 11.46 9.65 17.09
CA ASN A 5 11.90 8.30 16.78
C ASN A 5 12.68 8.41 15.47
N ASN A 6 13.86 7.85 15.44
CA ASN A 6 14.73 7.84 14.27
C ASN A 6 14.24 6.75 13.29
N THR A 7 12.97 6.84 12.88
CA THR A 7 12.37 5.89 11.94
C THR A 7 13.15 5.94 10.64
N LYS A 8 13.68 4.82 10.22
CA LYS A 8 14.38 4.69 8.95
C LYS A 8 13.37 4.80 7.83
N LEU A 9 13.41 5.89 7.06
CA LEU A 9 12.50 6.08 5.94
C LEU A 9 12.68 5.00 4.86
N HIS A 10 11.60 4.35 4.50
CA HIS A 10 11.58 3.35 3.43
C HIS A 10 11.25 4.00 2.09
N LEU A 11 12.26 4.55 1.44
CA LEU A 11 12.14 5.31 0.19
C LEU A 11 12.14 4.38 -1.04
N SER A 12 11.15 3.51 -1.16
CA SER A 12 10.95 2.73 -2.39
C SER A 12 10.04 3.48 -3.38
N THR A 13 10.19 3.17 -4.67
CA THR A 13 9.31 3.72 -5.72
C THR A 13 7.84 3.47 -5.39
N PHE A 14 7.51 2.28 -4.86
CA PHE A 14 6.15 1.95 -4.43
C PHE A 14 5.64 2.91 -3.35
N VAL A 15 6.41 3.12 -2.27
CA VAL A 15 6.01 3.99 -1.16
C VAL A 15 5.85 5.43 -1.62
N LEU A 16 6.79 5.93 -2.42
CA LEU A 16 6.76 7.31 -2.92
C LEU A 16 5.59 7.55 -3.87
N SER A 17 5.37 6.63 -4.84
CA SER A 17 4.25 6.75 -5.79
C SER A 17 2.90 6.68 -5.06
N LEU A 18 2.77 5.76 -4.10
CA LEU A 18 1.54 5.61 -3.33
C LEU A 18 1.26 6.84 -2.46
N ALA A 19 2.29 7.37 -1.78
CA ALA A 19 2.15 8.57 -0.96
C ALA A 19 1.73 9.78 -1.80
N TYR A 20 2.35 9.96 -2.95
CA TYR A 20 2.02 11.03 -3.88
C TYR A 20 0.59 10.91 -4.42
N ALA A 21 0.22 9.70 -4.89
CA ALA A 21 -1.12 9.43 -5.41
C ALA A 21 -2.21 9.66 -4.33
N LEU A 22 -1.96 9.22 -3.09
CA LEU A 22 -2.89 9.46 -1.97
C LEU A 22 -3.12 10.94 -1.73
N VAL A 23 -2.04 11.72 -1.64
CA VAL A 23 -2.14 13.18 -1.40
C VAL A 23 -2.88 13.87 -2.55
N CYS A 24 -2.56 13.53 -3.80
CA CYS A 24 -3.25 14.08 -4.97
C CYS A 24 -4.75 13.76 -4.93
N ARG A 25 -5.11 12.52 -4.61
CA ARG A 25 -6.50 12.08 -4.53
C ARG A 25 -7.27 12.81 -3.42
N VAL A 26 -6.70 12.87 -2.22
CA VAL A 26 -7.34 13.56 -1.09
C VAL A 26 -7.60 15.03 -1.40
N LYS A 27 -6.66 15.69 -2.10
CA LYS A 27 -6.83 17.07 -2.57
C LYS A 27 -7.90 17.18 -3.65
N ALA A 28 -7.88 16.29 -4.64
CA ALA A 28 -8.82 16.32 -5.77
C ALA A 28 -10.27 16.00 -5.37
N GLU A 29 -10.46 15.05 -4.45
CA GLU A 29 -11.78 14.69 -3.93
C GLU A 29 -12.30 15.66 -2.86
N GLU A 30 -11.51 16.65 -2.46
CA GLU A 30 -11.84 17.57 -1.36
C GLU A 30 -12.34 16.83 -0.11
N VAL A 31 -11.63 15.77 0.30
CA VAL A 31 -12.04 14.89 1.40
C VAL A 31 -12.35 15.70 2.67
N LYS A 32 -13.55 15.49 3.24
CA LYS A 32 -14.03 16.20 4.42
C LYS A 32 -13.87 15.41 5.70
N SER A 33 -13.65 14.09 5.61
CA SER A 33 -13.37 13.23 6.75
C SER A 33 -12.17 13.76 7.53
N LYS A 34 -12.20 13.60 8.85
CA LYS A 34 -11.10 14.05 9.71
C LYS A 34 -9.82 13.25 9.46
N ARG A 35 -9.98 11.95 9.16
CA ARG A 35 -8.88 11.02 8.94
C ARG A 35 -9.03 10.28 7.62
N VAL A 36 -7.90 9.93 7.04
CA VAL A 36 -7.79 9.01 5.90
C VAL A 36 -7.07 7.77 6.38
N VAL A 37 -7.63 6.61 6.06
CA VAL A 37 -7.03 5.29 6.34
C VAL A 37 -6.61 4.68 5.02
N LEU A 38 -5.30 4.48 4.86
CA LEU A 38 -4.71 3.82 3.71
C LEU A 38 -4.42 2.36 4.04
N GLY A 39 -5.13 1.43 3.39
CA GLY A 39 -4.86 0.00 3.46
C GLY A 39 -3.92 -0.44 2.34
N VAL A 40 -2.88 -1.20 2.67
CA VAL A 40 -1.94 -1.77 1.70
C VAL A 40 -1.85 -3.27 1.86
N SER A 41 -1.82 -3.98 0.73
CA SER A 41 -1.58 -5.43 0.72
C SER A 41 -0.09 -5.72 0.81
N VAL A 42 0.27 -6.73 1.59
CA VAL A 42 1.65 -7.15 1.83
C VAL A 42 1.82 -8.62 1.51
N ASP A 43 2.82 -8.95 0.70
CA ASP A 43 3.24 -10.33 0.42
C ASP A 43 4.10 -10.83 1.58
N TYR A 44 3.58 -11.78 2.34
CA TYR A 44 4.25 -12.32 3.53
C TYR A 44 5.27 -13.43 3.24
N ARG A 45 5.36 -13.94 2.03
CA ARG A 45 6.27 -15.06 1.71
C ARG A 45 7.72 -14.83 2.12
N ARG A 46 8.18 -13.57 2.06
CA ARG A 46 9.54 -13.16 2.43
C ARG A 46 9.76 -12.89 3.91
N TRP A 47 8.68 -12.91 4.67
CA TRP A 47 8.68 -12.55 6.09
C TRP A 47 8.44 -13.75 6.99
N LEU A 48 8.13 -14.92 6.39
CA LEU A 48 7.90 -16.17 7.11
C LEU A 48 9.21 -16.87 7.42
N GLU A 49 9.21 -17.61 8.52
CA GLU A 49 10.29 -18.52 8.85
C GLU A 49 9.73 -19.94 9.09
N PRO A 50 10.07 -20.91 8.25
CA PRO A 50 10.93 -20.81 7.06
C PRO A 50 10.32 -19.99 5.93
N LEU A 51 11.18 -19.38 5.10
CA LEU A 51 10.76 -18.60 3.92
C LEU A 51 9.96 -19.48 2.95
N LEU A 52 8.88 -18.94 2.42
CA LEU A 52 8.18 -19.59 1.33
C LEU A 52 8.87 -19.29 -0.01
N PRO A 53 8.94 -20.29 -0.93
CA PRO A 53 9.52 -20.07 -2.23
C PRO A 53 8.69 -19.07 -3.06
N PRO A 54 9.32 -18.30 -3.97
CA PRO A 54 8.59 -17.37 -4.86
C PRO A 54 7.51 -18.04 -5.70
N THR A 55 7.67 -19.34 -5.98
CA THR A 55 6.72 -20.18 -6.74
C THR A 55 5.55 -20.69 -5.90
N TYR A 56 5.49 -20.36 -4.62
CA TYR A 56 4.34 -20.77 -3.79
C TYR A 56 3.06 -20.13 -4.30
N PHE A 57 2.12 -20.96 -4.70
CA PHE A 57 0.86 -20.57 -5.34
C PHE A 57 -0.29 -20.34 -4.35
N GLY A 58 -0.12 -20.69 -3.08
CA GLY A 58 -1.13 -20.46 -2.05
C GLY A 58 -1.27 -19.00 -1.66
N ASN A 59 -2.38 -18.69 -0.98
CA ASN A 59 -2.59 -17.35 -0.44
C ASN A 59 -1.62 -17.08 0.72
N CYS A 60 -0.76 -16.10 0.57
CA CYS A 60 0.18 -15.63 1.59
C CYS A 60 0.25 -14.10 1.57
N VAL A 61 -0.93 -13.50 1.58
CA VAL A 61 -1.11 -12.04 1.55
C VAL A 61 -1.83 -11.61 2.81
N GLY A 62 -1.31 -10.59 3.43
CA GLY A 62 -1.96 -9.87 4.52
C GLY A 62 -2.09 -8.40 4.20
N GLY A 63 -2.40 -7.60 5.20
CA GLY A 63 -2.57 -6.16 5.04
C GLY A 63 -1.97 -5.36 6.18
N LYS A 64 -1.63 -4.14 5.88
CA LYS A 64 -1.33 -3.09 6.85
C LYS A 64 -2.19 -1.89 6.55
N ALA A 65 -2.60 -1.19 7.59
CA ALA A 65 -3.32 0.07 7.47
C ALA A 65 -2.54 1.17 8.19
N VAL A 66 -2.50 2.34 7.58
CA VAL A 66 -1.97 3.56 8.19
C VAL A 66 -3.07 4.61 8.23
N THR A 67 -3.16 5.33 9.34
CA THR A 67 -4.14 6.39 9.53
C THR A 67 -3.43 7.73 9.60
N VAL A 68 -3.88 8.67 8.78
CA VAL A 68 -3.31 10.02 8.70
C VAL A 68 -4.41 11.05 8.84
N GLU A 69 -4.15 12.13 9.57
CA GLU A 69 -5.08 13.27 9.66
C GLU A 69 -5.18 13.98 8.30
N THR A 70 -6.39 14.20 7.82
CA THR A 70 -6.63 14.83 6.50
C THR A 70 -5.95 16.19 6.38
N ARG A 71 -5.92 16.98 7.47
CA ARG A 71 -5.25 18.29 7.50
C ARG A 71 -3.74 18.19 7.21
N GLU A 72 -3.09 17.09 7.62
CA GLU A 72 -1.66 16.87 7.37
C GLU A 72 -1.42 16.51 5.91
N LEU A 73 -2.31 15.69 5.31
CA LEU A 73 -2.28 15.36 3.89
C LEU A 73 -2.47 16.58 2.99
N LEU A 74 -3.30 17.53 3.41
CA LEU A 74 -3.56 18.76 2.66
C LEU A 74 -2.41 19.79 2.78
N GLY A 75 -1.54 19.63 3.77
CA GLY A 75 -0.38 20.48 4.00
C GLY A 75 0.72 20.31 2.94
N GLU A 76 1.77 21.13 3.04
CA GLU A 76 2.93 21.09 2.14
C GLU A 76 3.73 19.80 2.29
N GLU A 77 3.81 19.27 3.50
CA GLU A 77 4.56 18.05 3.83
C GLU A 77 3.72 16.77 3.73
N GLY A 78 2.52 16.82 3.14
CA GLY A 78 1.58 15.68 3.10
C GLY A 78 2.19 14.37 2.59
N VAL A 79 3.04 14.44 1.55
CA VAL A 79 3.74 13.26 1.02
C VAL A 79 4.71 12.68 2.06
N ILE A 80 5.44 13.53 2.77
CA ILE A 80 6.40 13.11 3.80
C ILE A 80 5.68 12.39 4.94
N VAL A 81 4.56 12.94 5.40
CA VAL A 81 3.73 12.34 6.45
C VAL A 81 3.28 10.92 6.08
N VAL A 82 2.84 10.72 4.83
CA VAL A 82 2.44 9.38 4.36
C VAL A 82 3.63 8.44 4.29
N VAL A 83 4.79 8.91 3.78
CA VAL A 83 6.02 8.11 3.71
C VAL A 83 6.46 7.67 5.10
N GLU A 84 6.44 8.57 6.08
CA GLU A 84 6.77 8.24 7.47
C GLU A 84 5.83 7.18 8.04
N ALA A 85 4.51 7.37 7.89
CA ALA A 85 3.50 6.43 8.38
C ALA A 85 3.62 5.04 7.73
N LEU A 86 3.85 4.98 6.41
CA LEU A 86 4.08 3.72 5.70
C LEU A 86 5.40 3.05 6.13
N SER A 87 6.46 3.83 6.33
CA SER A 87 7.75 3.30 6.79
C SER A 87 7.62 2.67 8.17
N GLU A 88 6.97 3.35 9.10
CA GLU A 88 6.71 2.82 10.44
C GLU A 88 5.87 1.51 10.37
N ALA A 89 4.80 1.49 9.57
CA ALA A 89 3.99 0.30 9.41
C ALA A 89 4.73 -0.88 8.79
N LEU A 90 5.71 -0.63 7.91
CA LEU A 90 6.54 -1.67 7.31
C LEU A 90 7.64 -2.16 8.28
N GLU A 91 8.17 -1.29 9.14
CA GLU A 91 9.13 -1.69 10.17
C GLU A 91 8.53 -2.69 11.16
N THR A 92 7.26 -2.52 11.54
CA THR A 92 6.58 -3.46 12.45
C THR A 92 6.46 -4.89 11.89
N LEU A 93 6.57 -5.08 10.57
CA LEU A 93 6.60 -6.42 9.97
C LEU A 93 7.87 -7.20 10.35
N ASN A 94 8.98 -6.50 10.64
CA ASN A 94 10.24 -7.12 11.04
C ASN A 94 10.26 -7.47 12.53
N GLU A 95 9.63 -6.64 13.36
CA GLU A 95 9.79 -6.69 14.82
C GLU A 95 8.83 -7.68 15.48
N ASP A 96 7.57 -7.66 15.08
CA ASP A 96 6.52 -8.44 15.75
C ASP A 96 6.30 -9.84 15.14
N GLY A 97 6.93 -10.13 14.01
CA GLY A 97 6.63 -11.30 13.20
C GLY A 97 5.31 -11.17 12.46
N VAL A 98 5.30 -11.51 11.17
CA VAL A 98 4.13 -11.33 10.28
C VAL A 98 2.93 -12.19 10.63
N LEU A 99 3.13 -13.24 11.41
CA LEU A 99 2.06 -14.16 11.83
C LEU A 99 1.43 -13.78 13.16
N ASN A 100 1.97 -12.80 13.88
CA ASN A 100 1.41 -12.41 15.16
C ASN A 100 0.02 -11.77 14.96
N GLY A 101 -1.00 -12.41 15.49
CA GLY A 101 -2.40 -11.98 15.35
C GLY A 101 -3.01 -12.22 13.97
N VAL A 102 -2.38 -13.00 13.09
CA VAL A 102 -2.86 -13.24 11.70
C VAL A 102 -4.25 -13.86 11.65
N GLU A 103 -4.64 -14.62 12.64
CA GLU A 103 -6.00 -15.17 12.80
C GLU A 103 -7.06 -14.07 12.95
N ASN A 104 -6.67 -12.91 13.42
CA ASN A 104 -7.54 -11.76 13.64
C ASN A 104 -7.25 -10.59 12.68
N TRP A 105 -6.43 -10.81 11.63
CA TRP A 105 -5.94 -9.75 10.76
C TRP A 105 -7.07 -8.89 10.15
N SER A 106 -8.20 -9.51 9.78
CA SER A 106 -9.34 -8.80 9.23
C SER A 106 -9.97 -7.84 10.27
N SER A 107 -10.08 -8.28 11.52
CA SER A 107 -10.52 -7.41 12.60
C SER A 107 -9.52 -6.31 12.88
N MET A 108 -8.22 -6.63 12.87
CA MET A 108 -7.15 -5.65 13.12
C MET A 108 -7.07 -4.56 12.04
N LEU A 109 -7.39 -4.88 10.78
CA LEU A 109 -7.47 -3.87 9.71
C LEU A 109 -8.57 -2.84 9.94
N PHE A 110 -9.63 -3.23 10.62
CA PHE A 110 -10.78 -2.38 10.92
C PHE A 110 -10.78 -1.87 12.36
N ASP A 111 -9.81 -2.31 13.18
CA ASP A 111 -9.69 -1.85 14.55
C ASP A 111 -9.29 -0.36 14.59
N GLY A 112 -9.97 0.39 15.42
CA GLY A 112 -9.79 1.84 15.53
C GLY A 112 -10.38 2.68 14.39
N LEU A 113 -11.06 2.07 13.39
CA LEU A 113 -11.84 2.83 12.41
C LEU A 113 -13.07 3.45 13.07
N ILE A 114 -13.37 4.66 12.65
CA ILE A 114 -14.62 5.35 13.01
C ILE A 114 -15.48 5.56 11.74
N PRO A 115 -16.81 5.68 11.89
CA PRO A 115 -17.73 5.77 10.75
C PRO A 115 -17.43 6.90 9.75
N ASP A 116 -16.74 7.94 10.19
CA ASP A 116 -16.38 9.11 9.36
C ASP A 116 -15.00 8.98 8.68
N ASP A 117 -14.28 7.88 8.86
CA ASP A 117 -12.98 7.69 8.20
C ASP A 117 -13.13 7.51 6.70
N LYS A 118 -12.29 8.19 5.92
CA LYS A 118 -12.14 7.92 4.50
C LYS A 118 -11.18 6.76 4.30
N ILE A 119 -11.68 5.61 3.89
CA ILE A 119 -10.86 4.43 3.63
C ILE A 119 -10.46 4.43 2.16
N ILE A 120 -9.16 4.24 1.90
CA ILE A 120 -8.57 4.13 0.57
C ILE A 120 -7.67 2.90 0.58
N GLY A 121 -7.83 2.01 -0.39
CA GLY A 121 -6.99 0.82 -0.55
C GLY A 121 -5.86 1.05 -1.56
N ALA A 122 -4.82 0.24 -1.46
CA ALA A 122 -3.81 0.10 -2.51
C ALA A 122 -3.61 -1.37 -2.86
N ALA A 123 -3.65 -1.67 -4.16
CA ALA A 123 -3.47 -3.00 -4.71
C ALA A 123 -2.44 -2.96 -5.84
N GLY A 124 -1.94 -4.14 -6.20
CA GLY A 124 -0.93 -4.26 -7.25
C GLY A 124 0.46 -3.84 -6.78
N SER A 125 1.42 -4.03 -7.65
CA SER A 125 2.81 -3.63 -7.44
C SER A 125 3.53 -3.57 -8.78
N PRO A 126 4.38 -2.57 -9.04
CA PRO A 126 5.23 -2.55 -10.22
C PRO A 126 6.19 -3.75 -10.29
N ARG A 127 6.40 -4.46 -9.18
CA ARG A 127 7.21 -5.70 -9.15
C ARG A 127 6.52 -6.93 -9.74
N PHE A 128 5.23 -6.83 -10.06
CA PHE A 128 4.54 -7.95 -10.70
C PHE A 128 4.89 -8.09 -12.18
N GLU A 129 5.51 -7.06 -12.76
CA GLU A 129 5.99 -7.06 -14.15
C GLU A 129 4.93 -7.59 -15.12
N VAL A 130 3.70 -7.08 -14.99
CA VAL A 130 2.52 -7.61 -15.69
C VAL A 130 2.70 -7.56 -17.20
N TYR A 131 3.44 -6.56 -17.71
CA TYR A 131 3.74 -6.43 -19.13
C TYR A 131 4.85 -7.37 -19.63
N SER A 132 5.54 -8.09 -18.73
CA SER A 132 6.53 -9.12 -19.12
C SER A 132 5.90 -10.49 -19.31
N SER A 133 4.65 -10.69 -18.92
CA SER A 133 3.94 -11.96 -19.07
C SER A 133 3.79 -12.32 -20.55
N ASP A 134 4.11 -13.57 -20.89
CA ASP A 134 3.90 -14.12 -22.24
C ASP A 134 3.44 -15.57 -22.15
N PHE A 135 2.27 -15.84 -22.70
CA PHE A 135 1.66 -17.18 -22.77
C PHE A 135 1.87 -17.84 -24.14
N GLY A 136 2.85 -17.40 -24.93
CA GLY A 136 3.15 -17.90 -26.26
C GLY A 136 2.49 -17.10 -27.39
N TRP A 137 1.77 -16.01 -27.06
CA TRP A 137 1.12 -15.12 -28.04
C TRP A 137 1.71 -13.70 -28.07
N GLY A 138 2.82 -13.51 -27.36
CA GLY A 138 3.47 -12.21 -27.16
C GLY A 138 3.00 -11.50 -25.88
N ARG A 139 3.68 -10.42 -25.58
CA ARG A 139 3.42 -9.62 -24.37
C ARG A 139 2.11 -8.84 -24.45
N PRO A 140 1.46 -8.56 -23.29
CA PRO A 140 0.23 -7.77 -23.25
C PRO A 140 0.42 -6.39 -23.89
N LYS A 141 -0.55 -5.97 -24.69
CA LYS A 141 -0.59 -4.60 -25.22
C LYS A 141 -1.15 -3.60 -24.22
N LYS A 142 -2.03 -4.09 -23.34
CA LYS A 142 -2.69 -3.30 -22.29
C LYS A 142 -3.07 -4.23 -21.14
N VAL A 143 -2.91 -3.75 -19.92
CA VAL A 143 -3.39 -4.39 -18.68
C VAL A 143 -4.36 -3.43 -18.01
N GLU A 144 -5.50 -3.95 -17.57
CA GLU A 144 -6.50 -3.17 -16.83
C GLU A 144 -6.94 -3.94 -15.59
N MET A 145 -7.02 -3.23 -14.48
CA MET A 145 -7.55 -3.78 -13.24
C MET A 145 -9.07 -3.65 -13.23
N VAL A 146 -9.77 -4.78 -13.37
CA VAL A 146 -11.23 -4.81 -13.41
C VAL A 146 -11.82 -4.56 -12.02
N SER A 147 -12.89 -3.73 -11.96
CA SER A 147 -13.66 -3.44 -10.73
C SER A 147 -12.94 -2.61 -9.65
N ILE A 148 -11.78 -2.03 -9.93
CA ILE A 148 -11.07 -1.18 -8.97
C ILE A 148 -11.85 0.11 -8.64
N ASP A 149 -12.63 0.61 -9.58
CA ASP A 149 -13.50 1.77 -9.49
C ASP A 149 -14.56 1.67 -8.37
N ARG A 150 -14.92 0.44 -7.97
CA ARG A 150 -15.94 0.18 -6.94
C ARG A 150 -15.41 0.19 -5.51
N THR A 151 -14.10 0.14 -5.34
CA THR A 151 -13.46 -0.13 -4.03
C THR A 151 -12.70 1.05 -3.44
N ALA A 152 -12.74 2.23 -4.08
CA ALA A 152 -11.92 3.39 -3.69
C ALA A 152 -10.42 3.03 -3.56
N THR A 153 -9.92 2.15 -4.42
CA THR A 153 -8.57 1.58 -4.35
C THR A 153 -7.70 2.17 -5.46
N PHE A 154 -6.40 2.36 -5.18
CA PHE A 154 -5.38 2.56 -6.21
C PHE A 154 -4.91 1.22 -6.75
N SER A 155 -4.62 1.17 -8.05
CA SER A 155 -3.83 0.10 -8.63
C SER A 155 -2.46 0.64 -9.01
N LEU A 156 -1.41 -0.03 -8.57
CA LEU A 156 -0.04 0.27 -9.00
C LEU A 156 0.48 -0.88 -9.86
N SER A 157 1.01 -0.55 -11.02
CA SER A 157 1.65 -1.51 -11.92
C SER A 157 2.95 -0.96 -12.49
N ASP A 158 3.73 -1.83 -13.09
CA ASP A 158 4.86 -1.43 -13.94
C ASP A 158 4.33 -0.70 -15.18
N SER A 159 5.09 0.28 -15.67
CA SER A 159 4.82 0.95 -16.93
C SER A 159 5.08 -0.01 -18.10
N LYS A 160 4.23 0.07 -19.12
CA LYS A 160 4.39 -0.68 -20.37
C LYS A 160 5.77 -0.48 -21.02
N ASN A 161 6.34 0.69 -20.86
CA ASN A 161 7.64 1.05 -21.44
C ASN A 161 8.81 0.68 -20.52
N GLY A 162 8.55 0.19 -19.31
CA GLY A 162 9.57 -0.18 -18.33
C GLY A 162 10.26 0.99 -17.64
N ASP A 163 9.74 2.20 -17.76
CA ASP A 163 10.36 3.45 -17.32
C ASP A 163 9.67 4.11 -16.12
N GLY A 164 8.72 3.40 -15.47
CA GLY A 164 7.99 4.00 -14.35
C GLY A 164 6.92 3.13 -13.73
N VAL A 165 6.01 3.79 -13.03
CA VAL A 165 4.84 3.20 -12.35
C VAL A 165 3.58 3.83 -12.92
N GLU A 166 2.62 2.99 -13.27
CA GLU A 166 1.26 3.40 -13.60
C GLU A 166 0.37 3.33 -12.34
N VAL A 167 -0.49 4.33 -12.15
CA VAL A 167 -1.42 4.43 -11.02
C VAL A 167 -2.84 4.61 -11.52
#